data_9531072a2cd26402511f4167544e2f0c
#
_entry.id   9531072a2cd26402511f4167544e2f0c
#
_cell.length_a   1.000
_cell.length_b   1.000
_cell.length_c   1.000
_cell.angle_alpha   90.00
_cell.angle_beta   90.00
_cell.angle_gamma   90.00
#
_symmetry.space_group_name_H-M   'P 1'
#
loop_
_entity.id
_entity.type
_entity.pdbx_description
1 polymer ?
#
loop_
_entity_poly.entity_id
_entity_poly.type
_entity_poly.pdbx_seq_one_letter_code
_entity_poly.pdbx_strand_id
1 'polypeptide(L)'
;MQHLETLLAHYGWEGTTLVALLLAMWFVQLRYYLFVYGPVASYRNNRRPTVREAEPPVSVVVPMFSEDYAFVEERLPLILAQEYRDFEVVLVYVGSDGDFYEDLQRLRHTFPQIAVTKIHLDPRFPISRKMALNVGIKSARNEHLVFSSTDAVPRTDRWLSLMAGGFRKGDIVLGYCGIEPGKGVWNRLARTWRMMHSADWLAAAVRRRPYRGTLHNLGITKALYFGANGFSHLNMNI
;
A
#
# COMPACT_ATOMS: atom_id res chain seq x y z
N MET A 1 -26.70 -40.83 17.41
CA MET A 1 -28.07 -40.33 17.47
C MET A 1 -28.57 -40.13 18.90
N GLN A 2 -28.44 -41.13 19.82
CA GLN A 2 -28.86 -41.01 21.22
C GLN A 2 -28.35 -39.79 22.00
N HIS A 3 -27.11 -39.39 21.81
CA HIS A 3 -26.57 -38.17 22.46
C HIS A 3 -27.22 -36.84 21.96
N LEU A 4 -27.66 -36.81 20.72
CA LEU A 4 -28.39 -35.65 20.19
C LEU A 4 -29.82 -35.58 20.77
N GLU A 5 -30.46 -36.71 20.89
CA GLU A 5 -31.83 -36.81 21.49
C GLU A 5 -31.80 -36.45 22.98
N THR A 6 -30.77 -36.87 23.72
CA THR A 6 -30.60 -36.46 25.11
C THR A 6 -30.33 -34.98 25.29
N LEU A 7 -29.53 -34.36 24.41
CA LEU A 7 -29.35 -32.91 24.40
C LEU A 7 -30.62 -32.17 24.07
N LEU A 8 -31.37 -32.63 23.08
CA LEU A 8 -32.65 -32.08 22.68
C LEU A 8 -33.68 -32.15 23.82
N ALA A 9 -33.72 -33.29 24.55
CA ALA A 9 -34.60 -33.47 25.69
C ALA A 9 -34.22 -32.59 26.90
N HIS A 10 -32.95 -32.27 27.08
CA HIS A 10 -32.47 -31.47 28.20
C HIS A 10 -32.59 -29.96 28.00
N TYR A 11 -32.39 -29.46 26.76
CA TYR A 11 -32.41 -28.02 26.47
C TYR A 11 -33.68 -27.50 25.81
N GLY A 12 -34.61 -28.39 25.50
CA GLY A 12 -35.85 -28.03 24.80
C GLY A 12 -35.61 -27.50 23.37
N TRP A 13 -36.67 -27.11 22.72
CA TRP A 13 -36.60 -26.58 21.35
C TRP A 13 -35.89 -25.22 21.26
N GLU A 14 -35.94 -24.38 22.31
CA GLU A 14 -35.26 -23.08 22.37
C GLU A 14 -33.77 -23.24 22.43
N GLY A 15 -33.26 -24.17 23.25
CA GLY A 15 -31.81 -24.45 23.34
C GLY A 15 -31.26 -25.02 22.04
N THR A 16 -32.00 -25.89 21.38
CA THR A 16 -31.58 -26.47 20.09
C THR A 16 -31.58 -25.46 18.96
N THR A 17 -32.54 -24.54 18.93
CA THR A 17 -32.54 -23.44 17.94
C THR A 17 -31.35 -22.50 18.15
N LEU A 18 -31.02 -22.20 19.41
CA LEU A 18 -29.83 -21.37 19.74
C LEU A 18 -28.53 -22.03 19.25
N VAL A 19 -28.35 -23.33 19.53
CA VAL A 19 -27.16 -24.07 19.07
C VAL A 19 -27.10 -24.11 17.54
N ALA A 20 -28.22 -24.35 16.87
CA ALA A 20 -28.29 -24.37 15.42
C ALA A 20 -27.91 -23.00 14.82
N LEU A 21 -28.38 -21.89 15.41
CA LEU A 21 -28.01 -20.54 15.02
C LEU A 21 -26.51 -20.26 15.22
N LEU A 22 -25.95 -20.67 16.35
CA LEU A 22 -24.51 -20.51 16.62
C LEU A 22 -23.66 -21.30 15.62
N LEU A 23 -24.06 -22.54 15.31
CA LEU A 23 -23.39 -23.35 14.30
C LEU A 23 -23.50 -22.75 12.91
N ALA A 24 -24.67 -22.21 12.54
CA ALA A 24 -24.87 -21.52 11.27
C ALA A 24 -23.98 -20.27 11.17
N MET A 25 -23.95 -19.44 12.22
CA MET A 25 -23.07 -18.27 12.28
C MET A 25 -21.61 -18.68 12.19
N TRP A 26 -21.19 -19.72 12.93
CA TRP A 26 -19.82 -20.23 12.87
C TRP A 26 -19.46 -20.72 11.46
N PHE A 27 -20.37 -21.43 10.80
CA PHE A 27 -20.17 -21.91 9.43
C PHE A 27 -20.04 -20.75 8.43
N VAL A 28 -20.88 -19.71 8.56
CA VAL A 28 -20.77 -18.48 7.75
C VAL A 28 -19.43 -17.80 7.99
N GLN A 29 -19.01 -17.70 9.26
CA GLN A 29 -17.71 -17.12 9.63
C GLN A 29 -16.55 -17.92 9.04
N LEU A 30 -16.56 -19.24 9.19
CA LEU A 30 -15.56 -20.14 8.64
C LEU A 30 -15.46 -20.00 7.12
N ARG A 31 -16.60 -19.99 6.45
CA ARG A 31 -16.69 -19.79 5.00
C ARG A 31 -16.12 -18.42 4.60
N TYR A 32 -16.45 -17.37 5.36
CA TYR A 32 -15.89 -16.04 5.14
C TYR A 32 -14.36 -16.06 5.22
N TYR A 33 -13.79 -16.63 6.27
CA TYR A 33 -12.33 -16.73 6.41
C TYR A 33 -11.68 -17.52 5.28
N LEU A 34 -12.22 -18.64 4.90
CA LEU A 34 -11.69 -19.46 3.81
C LEU A 34 -11.74 -18.72 2.47
N PHE A 35 -12.81 -17.98 2.20
CA PHE A 35 -12.96 -17.25 0.94
C PHE A 35 -12.19 -15.92 0.92
N VAL A 36 -12.05 -15.22 2.04
CA VAL A 36 -11.34 -13.95 2.10
C VAL A 36 -9.83 -14.17 2.25
N TYR A 37 -9.41 -14.93 3.26
CA TYR A 37 -7.99 -15.10 3.55
C TYR A 37 -7.31 -16.21 2.75
N GLY A 38 -8.05 -17.26 2.35
CA GLY A 38 -7.53 -18.35 1.54
C GLY A 38 -6.85 -17.90 0.25
N PRO A 39 -7.49 -17.06 -0.58
CA PRO A 39 -6.87 -16.53 -1.80
C PRO A 39 -5.60 -15.73 -1.55
N VAL A 40 -5.53 -14.94 -0.45
CA VAL A 40 -4.33 -14.18 -0.09
C VAL A 40 -3.22 -15.11 0.38
N ALA A 41 -3.56 -16.08 1.24
CA ALA A 41 -2.59 -17.06 1.76
C ALA A 41 -2.03 -17.97 0.66
N SER A 42 -2.84 -18.30 -0.34
CA SER A 42 -2.43 -19.11 -1.49
C SER A 42 -1.84 -18.30 -2.64
N TYR A 43 -1.93 -16.96 -2.58
CA TYR A 43 -1.37 -16.10 -3.60
C TYR A 43 0.15 -16.19 -3.59
N ARG A 44 0.68 -16.94 -4.54
CA ARG A 44 2.11 -17.00 -4.78
C ARG A 44 2.42 -16.11 -5.97
N ASN A 45 3.22 -15.09 -5.74
CA ASN A 45 3.87 -14.37 -6.83
C ASN A 45 5.04 -15.25 -7.35
N ASN A 46 4.71 -16.46 -7.84
CA ASN A 46 5.63 -17.56 -8.14
C ASN A 46 6.49 -17.31 -9.38
N ARG A 47 6.35 -16.20 -10.04
CA ARG A 47 7.28 -15.87 -11.11
C ARG A 47 8.43 -15.05 -10.53
N ARG A 48 9.45 -15.75 -10.05
CA ARG A 48 10.80 -15.23 -10.27
C ARG A 48 10.84 -14.91 -11.76
N PRO A 49 11.21 -13.68 -12.16
CA PRO A 49 11.46 -13.42 -13.57
C PRO A 49 12.53 -14.40 -14.02
N THR A 50 12.13 -15.43 -14.73
CA THR A 50 13.01 -16.54 -15.17
C THR A 50 13.90 -16.15 -16.34
N VAL A 51 13.71 -14.96 -16.87
CA VAL A 51 14.58 -14.28 -17.81
C VAL A 51 14.43 -12.79 -17.48
N ARG A 52 15.46 -11.98 -17.65
CA ARG A 52 15.43 -10.52 -17.69
C ARG A 52 14.45 -10.02 -18.78
N GLU A 53 13.18 -10.34 -18.63
CA GLU A 53 12.13 -9.60 -19.32
C GLU A 53 12.33 -8.15 -18.87
N ALA A 54 12.41 -7.25 -19.84
CA ALA A 54 12.71 -5.85 -19.59
C ALA A 54 11.86 -5.33 -18.43
N GLU A 55 12.51 -5.08 -17.30
CA GLU A 55 11.85 -4.47 -16.16
C GLU A 55 11.43 -3.07 -16.59
N PRO A 56 10.14 -2.72 -16.53
CA PRO A 56 9.69 -1.40 -16.98
C PRO A 56 10.29 -0.31 -16.09
N PRO A 57 10.66 0.85 -16.63
CA PRO A 57 11.13 1.96 -15.82
C PRO A 57 10.04 2.43 -14.85
N VAL A 58 10.42 2.73 -13.60
CA VAL A 58 9.50 3.06 -12.50
C VAL A 58 9.87 4.38 -11.84
N SER A 59 8.88 5.19 -11.50
CA SER A 59 9.04 6.36 -10.65
C SER A 59 8.43 6.10 -9.26
N VAL A 60 9.26 6.18 -8.22
CA VAL A 60 8.82 6.11 -6.82
C VAL A 60 8.44 7.51 -6.36
N VAL A 61 7.18 7.75 -6.06
CA VAL A 61 6.67 9.06 -5.63
C VAL A 61 6.52 9.09 -4.12
N VAL A 62 7.23 10.01 -3.47
CA VAL A 62 7.22 10.18 -2.01
C VAL A 62 6.83 11.61 -1.66
N PRO A 63 5.57 11.87 -1.24
CA PRO A 63 5.17 13.16 -0.73
C PRO A 63 5.69 13.36 0.69
N MET A 64 6.26 14.54 0.96
CA MET A 64 6.83 14.95 2.25
C MET A 64 6.11 16.20 2.73
N PHE A 65 5.51 16.16 3.93
CA PHE A 65 4.72 17.26 4.50
C PHE A 65 5.40 17.92 5.71
N SER A 66 6.61 17.52 5.99
CA SER A 66 7.47 18.06 7.04
C SER A 66 8.93 17.84 6.69
N GLU A 67 9.80 18.50 7.41
CA GLU A 67 11.26 18.37 7.36
C GLU A 67 11.69 17.07 8.05
N ASP A 68 11.52 15.93 7.37
CA ASP A 68 11.82 14.59 7.90
C ASP A 68 13.27 14.20 7.55
N TYR A 69 14.23 14.70 8.34
CA TYR A 69 15.65 14.33 8.21
C TYR A 69 15.89 12.84 8.47
N ALA A 70 15.11 12.21 9.37
CA ALA A 70 15.23 10.78 9.62
C ALA A 70 14.83 9.94 8.39
N PHE A 71 13.86 10.42 7.59
CA PHE A 71 13.59 9.80 6.30
C PHE A 71 14.78 9.93 5.35
N VAL A 72 15.34 11.12 5.25
CA VAL A 72 16.45 11.40 4.31
C VAL A 72 17.70 10.59 4.64
N GLU A 73 18.06 10.51 5.93
CA GLU A 73 19.29 9.87 6.38
C GLU A 73 19.17 8.34 6.49
N GLU A 74 18.04 7.82 6.94
CA GLU A 74 17.91 6.41 7.28
C GLU A 74 17.08 5.61 6.27
N ARG A 75 15.99 6.17 5.71
CA ARG A 75 15.01 5.42 4.92
C ARG A 75 15.16 5.60 3.43
N LEU A 76 15.47 6.82 2.97
CA LEU A 76 15.71 7.10 1.57
C LEU A 76 16.85 6.25 0.99
N PRO A 77 18.00 6.03 1.69
CA PRO A 77 19.04 5.13 1.22
C PRO A 77 18.56 3.71 0.95
N LEU A 78 17.59 3.19 1.72
CA LEU A 78 17.03 1.86 1.50
C LEU A 78 16.15 1.79 0.24
N ILE A 79 15.55 2.91 -0.16
CA ILE A 79 14.83 3.01 -1.43
C ILE A 79 15.84 3.12 -2.59
N LEU A 80 16.91 3.88 -2.41
CA LEU A 80 17.94 4.05 -3.43
C LEU A 80 18.77 2.78 -3.66
N ALA A 81 18.90 1.92 -2.64
CA ALA A 81 19.62 0.65 -2.71
C ALA A 81 18.81 -0.51 -3.30
N GLN A 82 17.63 -0.24 -3.89
CA GLN A 82 16.84 -1.29 -4.51
C GLN A 82 17.56 -1.91 -5.72
N GLU A 83 17.56 -3.24 -5.80
CA GLU A 83 18.05 -3.98 -6.95
C GLU A 83 17.07 -3.84 -8.14
N TYR A 84 17.10 -2.67 -8.77
CA TYR A 84 16.26 -2.34 -9.91
C TYR A 84 17.03 -1.49 -10.93
N ARG A 85 16.90 -1.83 -12.22
CA ARG A 85 17.76 -1.27 -13.25
C ARG A 85 17.48 0.19 -13.58
N ASP A 86 16.23 0.55 -13.75
CA ASP A 86 15.82 1.90 -14.19
C ASP A 86 14.68 2.42 -13.35
N PHE A 87 15.01 3.28 -12.39
CA PHE A 87 14.04 3.95 -11.55
C PHE A 87 14.49 5.34 -11.16
N GLU A 88 13.54 6.14 -10.76
CA GLU A 88 13.77 7.43 -10.10
C GLU A 88 12.96 7.51 -8.81
N VAL A 89 13.41 8.38 -7.92
CA VAL A 89 12.67 8.73 -6.70
C VAL A 89 12.27 10.19 -6.79
N VAL A 90 10.97 10.45 -6.85
CA VAL A 90 10.38 11.79 -6.93
C VAL A 90 9.97 12.23 -5.54
N LEU A 91 10.77 13.08 -4.92
CA LEU A 91 10.47 13.69 -3.64
C LEU A 91 9.63 14.95 -3.86
N VAL A 92 8.43 14.97 -3.30
CA VAL A 92 7.53 16.13 -3.40
C VAL A 92 7.48 16.78 -2.02
N TYR A 93 8.29 17.79 -1.84
CA TYR A 93 8.34 18.54 -0.58
C TYR A 93 7.27 19.63 -0.54
N VAL A 94 6.44 19.55 0.48
CA VAL A 94 5.38 20.51 0.79
C VAL A 94 5.79 21.24 2.07
N GLY A 95 6.43 22.37 1.93
CA GLY A 95 6.95 23.11 3.05
C GLY A 95 7.54 24.47 2.65
N SER A 96 7.81 25.30 3.66
CA SER A 96 8.38 26.64 3.48
C SER A 96 9.87 26.69 3.78
N ASP A 97 10.42 25.68 4.47
CA ASP A 97 11.83 25.65 4.83
C ASP A 97 12.73 25.63 3.58
N GLY A 98 13.64 26.62 3.52
CA GLY A 98 14.58 26.80 2.43
C GLY A 98 15.79 25.87 2.58
N ASP A 99 16.30 25.74 3.79
CA ASP A 99 17.52 25.01 4.10
C ASP A 99 17.30 23.51 3.84
N PHE A 100 16.18 22.97 4.33
CA PHE A 100 15.80 21.58 4.05
C PHE A 100 15.64 21.31 2.55
N TYR A 101 15.03 22.26 1.82
CA TYR A 101 14.92 22.11 0.37
C TYR A 101 16.28 22.15 -0.34
N GLU A 102 17.21 23.00 0.11
CA GLU A 102 18.58 23.02 -0.43
C GLU A 102 19.30 21.71 -0.16
N ASP A 103 19.14 21.12 1.03
CA ASP A 103 19.70 19.81 1.34
C ASP A 103 19.16 18.72 0.42
N LEU A 104 17.86 18.72 0.13
CA LEU A 104 17.26 17.81 -0.86
C LEU A 104 17.83 18.04 -2.27
N GLN A 105 18.11 19.29 -2.66
CA GLN A 105 18.74 19.60 -3.94
C GLN A 105 20.21 19.10 -4.00
N ARG A 106 20.95 19.20 -2.90
CA ARG A 106 22.30 18.64 -2.80
C ARG A 106 22.29 17.12 -2.97
N LEU A 107 21.31 16.42 -2.39
CA LEU A 107 21.12 14.98 -2.60
C LEU A 107 20.89 14.63 -4.07
N ARG A 108 20.14 15.44 -4.81
CA ARG A 108 19.95 15.25 -6.25
C ARG A 108 21.26 15.30 -7.03
N HIS A 109 22.21 16.15 -6.62
CA HIS A 109 23.54 16.19 -7.26
C HIS A 109 24.36 14.93 -6.96
N THR A 110 24.20 14.35 -5.77
CA THR A 110 24.88 13.12 -5.36
C THR A 110 24.25 11.87 -5.97
N PHE A 111 22.91 11.86 -6.07
CA PHE A 111 22.14 10.73 -6.57
C PHE A 111 21.27 11.16 -7.77
N PRO A 112 21.74 10.97 -9.02
CA PRO A 112 21.03 11.42 -10.23
C PRO A 112 19.62 10.83 -10.41
N GLN A 113 19.31 9.75 -9.71
CA GLN A 113 17.99 9.12 -9.70
C GLN A 113 16.98 9.86 -8.83
N ILE A 114 17.38 10.88 -8.06
CA ILE A 114 16.47 11.69 -7.26
C ILE A 114 15.97 12.88 -8.07
N ALA A 115 14.66 13.06 -8.13
CA ALA A 115 14.00 14.27 -8.60
C ALA A 115 13.32 14.95 -7.41
N VAL A 116 13.53 16.25 -7.25
CA VAL A 116 12.94 17.03 -6.15
C VAL A 116 12.00 18.08 -6.70
N THR A 117 10.79 18.12 -6.19
CA THR A 117 9.79 19.15 -6.52
C THR A 117 9.30 19.81 -5.24
N LYS A 118 9.38 21.13 -5.17
CA LYS A 118 8.86 21.92 -4.02
C LYS A 118 7.49 22.47 -4.35
N ILE A 119 6.55 22.35 -3.41
CA ILE A 119 5.25 23.02 -3.42
C ILE A 119 5.29 24.10 -2.34
N HIS A 120 5.20 25.35 -2.74
CA HIS A 120 5.16 26.47 -1.82
C HIS A 120 3.82 26.50 -1.08
N LEU A 121 3.88 26.65 0.26
CA LEU A 121 2.70 26.84 1.08
C LEU A 121 2.13 28.27 0.84
N ASP A 122 0.90 28.34 0.35
CA ASP A 122 0.14 29.59 0.31
C ASP A 122 -0.96 29.51 1.39
N PRO A 123 -0.96 30.42 2.41
CA PRO A 123 -1.98 30.42 3.45
C PRO A 123 -3.43 30.50 2.94
N ARG A 124 -3.63 31.00 1.74
CA ARG A 124 -4.96 31.12 1.10
C ARG A 124 -5.46 29.80 0.49
N PHE A 125 -4.56 28.85 0.24
CA PHE A 125 -4.90 27.58 -0.40
C PHE A 125 -4.35 26.41 0.44
N PRO A 126 -5.20 25.72 1.21
CA PRO A 126 -4.77 24.56 1.95
C PRO A 126 -4.26 23.48 0.99
N ILE A 127 -2.99 23.08 1.16
CA ILE A 127 -2.39 22.06 0.31
C ILE A 127 -2.89 20.71 0.79
N SER A 128 -3.64 20.03 -0.06
CA SER A 128 -4.11 18.68 0.20
C SER A 128 -3.07 17.63 -0.21
N ARG A 129 -3.15 16.46 0.40
CA ARG A 129 -2.36 15.29 -0.03
C ARG A 129 -2.56 14.97 -1.52
N LYS A 130 -3.77 15.21 -2.04
CA LYS A 130 -4.09 15.05 -3.45
C LYS A 130 -3.26 15.96 -4.34
N MET A 131 -3.03 17.21 -3.93
CA MET A 131 -2.22 18.16 -4.69
C MET A 131 -0.76 17.70 -4.74
N ALA A 132 -0.19 17.26 -3.64
CA ALA A 132 1.17 16.74 -3.60
C ALA A 132 1.33 15.51 -4.50
N LEU A 133 0.37 14.59 -4.46
CA LEU A 133 0.36 13.42 -5.35
C LEU A 133 0.22 13.83 -6.83
N ASN A 134 -0.67 14.76 -7.15
CA ASN A 134 -0.84 15.30 -8.51
C ASN A 134 0.48 15.85 -9.07
N VAL A 135 1.16 16.66 -8.27
CA VAL A 135 2.45 17.24 -8.64
C VAL A 135 3.49 16.13 -8.83
N GLY A 136 3.56 15.17 -7.90
CA GLY A 136 4.47 14.03 -8.00
C GLY A 136 4.23 13.17 -9.24
N ILE A 137 2.97 12.88 -9.57
CA ILE A 137 2.60 12.13 -10.77
C ILE A 137 3.00 12.87 -12.05
N LYS A 138 2.78 14.18 -12.08
CA LYS A 138 3.12 15.00 -13.24
C LYS A 138 4.64 15.16 -13.41
N SER A 139 5.37 15.30 -12.33
CA SER A 139 6.84 15.46 -12.36
C SER A 139 7.59 14.16 -12.60
N ALA A 140 6.98 13.01 -12.31
CA ALA A 140 7.57 11.70 -12.60
C ALA A 140 7.81 11.52 -14.11
N ARG A 141 8.96 10.96 -14.51
CA ARG A 141 9.27 10.74 -15.92
C ARG A 141 8.70 9.44 -16.49
N ASN A 142 8.53 8.41 -15.63
CA ASN A 142 8.17 7.08 -16.06
C ASN A 142 6.65 6.87 -16.06
N GLU A 143 6.19 5.92 -16.87
CA GLU A 143 4.78 5.52 -16.98
C GLU A 143 4.29 4.79 -15.73
N HIS A 144 5.14 3.92 -15.14
CA HIS A 144 4.78 3.13 -13.98
C HIS A 144 5.16 3.89 -12.70
N LEU A 145 4.17 4.16 -11.87
CA LEU A 145 4.35 4.91 -10.63
C LEU A 145 4.17 3.98 -9.44
N VAL A 146 5.07 4.08 -8.47
CA VAL A 146 4.95 3.42 -7.16
C VAL A 146 4.95 4.46 -6.08
N PHE A 147 3.90 4.52 -5.27
CA PHE A 147 3.79 5.45 -4.15
C PHE A 147 4.37 4.83 -2.90
N SER A 148 5.10 5.65 -2.17
CA SER A 148 5.59 5.38 -0.83
C SER A 148 5.37 6.60 0.05
N SER A 149 5.73 6.53 1.31
CA SER A 149 5.65 7.63 2.27
C SER A 149 6.93 7.69 3.11
N THR A 150 7.14 8.79 3.79
CA THR A 150 8.35 9.00 4.59
C THR A 150 8.46 8.05 5.79
N ASP A 151 7.34 7.48 6.26
CA ASP A 151 7.29 6.49 7.34
C ASP A 151 7.36 5.03 6.87
N ALA A 152 7.39 4.80 5.55
CA ALA A 152 7.46 3.46 4.97
C ALA A 152 8.88 3.04 4.65
N VAL A 153 9.23 1.80 5.03
CA VAL A 153 10.55 1.21 4.81
C VAL A 153 10.43 -0.05 3.98
N PRO A 154 11.13 -0.16 2.84
CA PRO A 154 11.25 -1.41 2.11
C PRO A 154 11.92 -2.48 2.98
N ARG A 155 11.32 -3.66 3.08
CA ARG A 155 11.86 -4.77 3.89
C ARG A 155 12.93 -5.59 3.16
N THR A 156 13.02 -5.41 1.85
CA THR A 156 13.99 -6.12 0.98
C THR A 156 14.49 -5.18 -0.12
N ASP A 157 15.65 -5.45 -0.64
CA ASP A 157 16.25 -4.85 -1.83
C ASP A 157 15.47 -5.14 -3.13
N ARG A 158 14.54 -6.06 -3.10
CA ARG A 158 13.70 -6.51 -4.22
C ARG A 158 12.27 -5.97 -4.20
N TRP A 159 11.97 -5.02 -3.31
CA TRP A 159 10.64 -4.44 -3.20
C TRP A 159 10.17 -3.84 -4.54
N LEU A 160 11.04 -3.06 -5.19
CA LEU A 160 10.69 -2.40 -6.44
C LEU A 160 10.46 -3.38 -7.58
N SER A 161 11.30 -4.42 -7.69
CA SER A 161 11.11 -5.52 -8.67
C SER A 161 9.78 -6.26 -8.44
N LEU A 162 9.38 -6.47 -7.19
CA LEU A 162 8.11 -7.12 -6.85
C LEU A 162 6.91 -6.24 -7.23
N MET A 163 6.98 -4.93 -6.99
CA MET A 163 5.94 -3.98 -7.38
C MET A 163 5.86 -3.87 -8.90
N ALA A 164 6.98 -3.66 -9.58
CA ALA A 164 7.04 -3.58 -11.03
C ALA A 164 6.51 -4.84 -11.72
N GLY A 165 6.81 -6.01 -11.17
CA GLY A 165 6.28 -7.28 -11.64
C GLY A 165 4.75 -7.38 -11.62
N GLY A 166 4.10 -6.59 -10.76
CA GLY A 166 2.64 -6.50 -10.68
C GLY A 166 2.01 -5.84 -11.91
N PHE A 167 2.66 -4.87 -12.53
CA PHE A 167 2.16 -4.16 -13.71
C PHE A 167 1.96 -5.05 -14.94
N ARG A 168 2.59 -6.21 -14.98
CA ARG A 168 2.30 -7.22 -16.02
C ARG A 168 0.89 -7.80 -15.95
N LYS A 169 0.21 -7.64 -14.81
CA LYS A 169 -1.14 -8.19 -14.57
C LYS A 169 -2.25 -7.14 -14.61
N GLY A 170 -1.89 -5.88 -14.58
CA GLY A 170 -2.85 -4.76 -14.60
C GLY A 170 -2.22 -3.43 -14.22
N ASP A 171 -2.95 -2.36 -14.43
CA ASP A 171 -2.52 -0.98 -14.23
C ASP A 171 -2.49 -0.54 -12.78
N ILE A 172 -3.02 -1.35 -11.86
CA ILE A 172 -3.01 -1.10 -10.42
C ILE A 172 -2.29 -2.25 -9.72
N VAL A 173 -1.29 -1.92 -8.93
CA VAL A 173 -0.54 -2.87 -8.10
C VAL A 173 -0.71 -2.51 -6.64
N LEU A 174 -1.18 -3.46 -5.84
CA LEU A 174 -1.41 -3.28 -4.42
C LEU A 174 -0.39 -4.09 -3.63
N GLY A 175 0.42 -3.40 -2.83
CA GLY A 175 1.37 -4.01 -1.92
C GLY A 175 0.91 -3.94 -0.47
N TYR A 176 1.31 -4.90 0.34
CA TYR A 176 1.09 -4.86 1.79
C TYR A 176 2.07 -3.90 2.46
N CYS A 177 1.55 -3.06 3.35
CA CYS A 177 2.35 -2.25 4.25
C CYS A 177 1.93 -2.53 5.69
N GLY A 178 2.78 -3.22 6.44
CA GLY A 178 2.58 -3.59 7.83
C GLY A 178 3.08 -2.52 8.80
N ILE A 179 2.87 -2.76 10.09
CA ILE A 179 3.47 -1.99 11.18
C ILE A 179 4.72 -2.74 11.64
N GLU A 180 5.78 -2.00 11.93
CA GLU A 180 7.04 -2.57 12.39
C GLU A 180 6.88 -3.32 13.72
N PRO A 181 7.57 -4.48 13.90
CA PRO A 181 7.54 -5.21 15.14
C PRO A 181 8.11 -4.39 16.30
N GLY A 182 7.25 -4.11 17.28
CA GLY A 182 7.61 -3.44 18.52
C GLY A 182 7.24 -4.28 19.75
N LYS A 183 7.72 -3.82 20.91
CA LYS A 183 7.40 -4.46 22.19
C LYS A 183 5.97 -4.11 22.65
N GLY A 184 5.35 -5.04 23.36
CA GLY A 184 4.05 -4.82 24.02
C GLY A 184 2.83 -5.34 23.27
N VAL A 185 1.72 -5.44 24.00
CA VAL A 185 0.44 -6.01 23.53
C VAL A 185 -0.20 -5.08 22.48
N TRP A 186 -0.12 -3.79 22.65
CA TRP A 186 -0.72 -2.80 21.76
C TRP A 186 -0.10 -2.85 20.36
N ASN A 187 1.22 -3.01 20.26
CA ASN A 187 1.88 -3.18 18.96
C ASN A 187 1.41 -4.47 18.27
N ARG A 188 1.27 -5.58 19.02
CA ARG A 188 0.77 -6.84 18.45
C ARG A 188 -0.67 -6.72 17.96
N LEU A 189 -1.54 -6.06 18.72
CA LEU A 189 -2.93 -5.81 18.32
C LEU A 189 -2.99 -4.93 17.07
N ALA A 190 -2.25 -3.84 17.02
CA ALA A 190 -2.19 -2.94 15.88
C ALA A 190 -1.69 -3.65 14.61
N ARG A 191 -0.67 -4.49 14.74
CA ARG A 191 -0.15 -5.30 13.62
C ARG A 191 -1.17 -6.31 13.13
N THR A 192 -1.84 -7.02 14.04
CA THR A 192 -2.88 -7.99 13.69
C THR A 192 -4.05 -7.30 13.01
N TRP A 193 -4.51 -6.19 13.56
CA TRP A 193 -5.56 -5.35 12.98
C TRP A 193 -5.21 -4.88 11.56
N ARG A 194 -3.99 -4.35 11.38
CA ARG A 194 -3.49 -3.90 10.08
C ARG A 194 -3.44 -5.07 9.08
N MET A 195 -2.96 -6.24 9.52
CA MET A 195 -2.88 -7.43 8.68
C MET A 195 -4.27 -7.91 8.25
N MET A 196 -5.22 -8.02 9.17
CA MET A 196 -6.60 -8.45 8.87
C MET A 196 -7.29 -7.49 7.92
N HIS A 197 -7.21 -6.18 8.18
CA HIS A 197 -7.77 -5.15 7.30
C HIS A 197 -7.14 -5.16 5.90
N SER A 198 -5.84 -5.42 5.82
CA SER A 198 -5.15 -5.49 4.54
C SER A 198 -5.51 -6.77 3.77
N ALA A 199 -5.73 -7.88 4.47
CA ALA A 199 -6.14 -9.12 3.83
C ALA A 199 -7.47 -8.99 3.10
N ASP A 200 -8.43 -8.22 3.61
CA ASP A 200 -9.74 -8.01 2.98
C ASP A 200 -9.61 -7.35 1.60
N TRP A 201 -8.95 -6.20 1.51
CA TRP A 201 -8.85 -5.50 0.23
C TRP A 201 -7.83 -6.15 -0.72
N LEU A 202 -6.79 -6.83 -0.20
CA LEU A 202 -5.89 -7.65 -1.02
C LEU A 202 -6.63 -8.86 -1.60
N ALA A 203 -7.50 -9.52 -0.82
CA ALA A 203 -8.33 -10.62 -1.32
C ALA A 203 -9.27 -10.16 -2.43
N ALA A 204 -9.87 -8.98 -2.29
CA ALA A 204 -10.69 -8.38 -3.34
C ALA A 204 -9.85 -8.10 -4.61
N ALA A 205 -8.63 -7.60 -4.47
CA ALA A 205 -7.72 -7.36 -5.58
C ALA A 205 -7.31 -8.67 -6.29
N VAL A 206 -6.99 -9.73 -5.54
CA VAL A 206 -6.71 -11.06 -6.12
C VAL A 206 -7.89 -11.58 -6.94
N ARG A 207 -9.12 -11.24 -6.53
CA ARG A 207 -10.36 -11.56 -7.27
C ARG A 207 -10.70 -10.57 -8.38
N ARG A 208 -9.81 -9.64 -8.71
CA ARG A 208 -10.01 -8.58 -9.72
C ARG A 208 -11.16 -7.62 -9.40
N ARG A 209 -11.42 -7.37 -8.13
CA ARG A 209 -12.42 -6.42 -7.62
C ARG A 209 -11.80 -5.50 -6.57
N PRO A 210 -10.69 -4.78 -6.88
CA PRO A 210 -10.06 -3.88 -5.93
C PRO A 210 -11.03 -2.74 -5.59
N TYR A 211 -11.12 -2.41 -4.30
CA TYR A 211 -11.94 -1.29 -3.82
C TYR A 211 -11.15 -0.35 -2.92
N ARG A 212 -9.94 -0.75 -2.53
CA ARG A 212 -9.08 0.04 -1.64
C ARG A 212 -7.60 -0.28 -1.90
N GLY A 213 -6.75 0.71 -1.65
CA GLY A 213 -5.30 0.59 -1.59
C GLY A 213 -4.73 1.57 -0.57
N THR A 214 -3.47 1.44 -0.22
CA THR A 214 -2.78 2.39 0.66
C THR A 214 -1.64 3.04 -0.11
N LEU A 215 -1.50 4.35 -0.02
CA LEU A 215 -0.42 5.10 -0.68
C LEU A 215 0.99 4.73 -0.18
N HIS A 216 1.09 3.99 0.92
CA HIS A 216 2.38 3.50 1.42
C HIS A 216 2.99 2.40 0.55
N ASN A 217 2.18 1.73 -0.28
CA ASN A 217 2.64 0.67 -1.18
C ASN A 217 1.62 0.42 -2.29
N LEU A 218 1.44 1.39 -3.17
CA LEU A 218 0.50 1.39 -4.28
C LEU A 218 1.25 1.66 -5.58
N GLY A 219 0.99 0.86 -6.60
CA GLY A 219 1.44 1.14 -7.95
C GLY A 219 0.26 1.49 -8.86
N ILE A 220 0.45 2.46 -9.76
CA ILE A 220 -0.50 2.78 -10.83
C ILE A 220 0.24 3.17 -12.11
N THR A 221 -0.40 3.05 -13.25
CA THR A 221 0.10 3.62 -14.50
C THR A 221 -0.39 5.07 -14.65
N LYS A 222 0.42 5.92 -15.31
CA LYS A 222 0.00 7.28 -15.67
C LYS A 222 -1.19 7.27 -16.61
N ALA A 223 -1.21 6.33 -17.57
CA ALA A 223 -2.32 6.17 -18.49
C ALA A 223 -3.64 5.97 -17.76
N LEU A 224 -3.69 5.10 -16.74
CA LEU A 224 -4.87 4.92 -15.89
C LEU A 224 -5.23 6.21 -15.16
N TYR A 225 -4.25 6.88 -14.57
CA TYR A 225 -4.48 8.10 -13.80
C TYR A 225 -5.08 9.22 -14.66
N PHE A 226 -4.50 9.49 -15.83
CA PHE A 226 -5.00 10.53 -16.73
C PHE A 226 -6.30 10.10 -17.43
N GLY A 227 -6.46 8.83 -17.79
CA GLY A 227 -7.69 8.28 -18.35
C GLY A 227 -8.89 8.39 -17.40
N ALA A 228 -8.65 8.34 -16.09
CA ALA A 228 -9.66 8.58 -15.06
C ALA A 228 -9.84 10.07 -14.70
N ASN A 229 -9.26 11.03 -15.46
CA ASN A 229 -9.22 12.45 -15.14
C ASN A 229 -8.59 12.76 -13.77
N GLY A 230 -7.65 11.92 -13.32
CA GLY A 230 -6.94 12.09 -12.08
C GLY A 230 -7.85 12.07 -10.85
N PHE A 231 -7.63 13.04 -9.94
CA PHE A 231 -8.45 13.18 -8.72
C PHE A 231 -9.60 14.20 -8.87
N SER A 232 -9.93 14.65 -10.10
CA SER A 232 -10.93 15.71 -10.31
C SER A 232 -12.31 15.36 -9.77
N HIS A 233 -12.73 14.10 -9.85
CA HIS A 233 -14.00 13.63 -9.32
C HIS A 233 -14.03 13.51 -7.77
N LEU A 234 -12.87 13.63 -7.09
CA LEU A 234 -12.74 13.50 -5.65
C LEU A 234 -12.67 14.84 -4.92
N ASN A 235 -12.90 15.97 -5.62
CA ASN A 235 -12.78 17.31 -5.05
C ASN A 235 -13.88 17.66 -4.03
N MET A 236 -14.92 16.85 -3.93
CA MET A 236 -16.06 17.12 -3.02
C MET A 236 -15.89 16.52 -1.62
N ASN A 237 -14.84 15.71 -1.38
CA ASN A 237 -14.62 15.02 -0.09
C ASN A 237 -13.19 15.28 0.39
N ILE A 238 -12.99 16.39 1.05
CA ILE A 238 -11.82 16.68 1.89
C ILE A 238 -12.22 16.56 3.34
#